data_11be0c3c28d98f2f3b2be07983e50a09
#
_entry.id   11be0c3c28d98f2f3b2be07983e50a09
#
_cell.length_a   1.000
_cell.length_b   1.000
_cell.length_c   1.000
_cell.angle_alpha   90.00
_cell.angle_beta   90.00
_cell.angle_gamma   90.00
#
_symmetry.space_group_name_H-M   'P 1'
#
loop_
_entity.id
_entity.type
_entity.pdbx_description
1 polymer ?
#
loop_
_entity_poly.entity_id
_entity_poly.type
_entity_poly.pdbx_seq_one_letter_code
_entity_poly.pdbx_strand_id
1 'polypeptide(L)'
;LGGEDPLFGRMTERQLRDWFDPGKLNAFRPDQEADINVLIGIGAALAGWKAPLIYVDVPKNEIQFRMRAGWVKNLGMNKPKNNQQTYKHFFFVDWVVLNRHKAECLPQIELIVDEQRRGQQLLMMSGEDLREGLHRMGRNFFRVRPWFEPGAWGGQWMKQHIPGLNEEVPNLAW
;
A
#
# COMPACT_ATOMS: atom_id res chain seq x y z
N LEU A 1 -0.32 -8.89 17.60
CA LEU A 1 0.88 -8.68 16.79
C LEU A 1 2.07 -9.56 17.19
N GLY A 2 1.85 -10.60 17.98
CA GLY A 2 2.72 -11.74 18.22
C GLY A 2 4.17 -11.42 18.58
N GLY A 3 4.42 -11.10 19.86
CA GLY A 3 5.73 -11.19 20.43
C GLY A 3 6.51 -9.88 20.58
N GLU A 4 7.40 -9.90 21.54
CA GLU A 4 8.34 -8.81 21.88
C GLU A 4 9.49 -8.67 20.85
N ASP A 5 9.57 -9.56 19.85
CA ASP A 5 10.59 -9.52 18.82
C ASP A 5 10.53 -8.18 18.05
N PRO A 6 11.64 -7.41 17.96
CA PRO A 6 11.64 -6.10 17.33
C PRO A 6 11.43 -6.15 15.82
N LEU A 7 11.76 -7.26 15.15
CA LEU A 7 11.74 -7.39 13.68
C LEU A 7 10.60 -8.27 13.19
N PHE A 8 10.40 -9.43 13.79
CA PHE A 8 9.45 -10.42 13.33
C PHE A 8 8.06 -10.23 13.96
N GLY A 9 7.03 -10.66 13.23
CA GLY A 9 5.64 -10.63 13.64
C GLY A 9 4.80 -11.60 12.83
N ARG A 10 3.54 -11.72 13.18
CA ARG A 10 2.58 -12.54 12.45
C ARG A 10 1.73 -11.64 11.54
N MET A 11 1.53 -12.02 10.29
CA MET A 11 0.60 -11.37 9.38
C MET A 11 -0.81 -11.45 9.95
N THR A 12 -1.52 -10.32 9.92
CA THR A 12 -2.90 -10.27 10.40
C THR A 12 -3.86 -11.00 9.46
N GLU A 13 -4.88 -11.61 10.04
CA GLU A 13 -6.00 -12.21 9.30
C GLU A 13 -7.19 -11.23 9.17
N ARG A 14 -7.13 -10.08 9.84
CA ARG A 14 -8.20 -9.09 9.87
C ARG A 14 -8.45 -8.46 8.50
N GLN A 15 -9.69 -8.00 8.34
CA GLN A 15 -10.15 -7.19 7.20
C GLN A 15 -10.20 -5.71 7.59
N LEU A 16 -10.17 -4.79 6.62
CA LEU A 16 -10.23 -3.36 6.91
C LEU A 16 -11.50 -2.97 7.71
N ARG A 17 -12.62 -3.61 7.43
CA ARG A 17 -13.89 -3.38 8.15
C ARG A 17 -13.83 -3.61 9.66
N ASP A 18 -12.88 -4.42 10.14
CA ASP A 18 -12.73 -4.72 11.57
C ASP A 18 -12.22 -3.51 12.39
N TRP A 19 -11.79 -2.44 11.72
CA TRP A 19 -11.41 -1.16 12.34
C TRP A 19 -12.58 -0.18 12.45
N PHE A 20 -13.73 -0.52 11.91
CA PHE A 20 -14.89 0.37 11.86
C PHE A 20 -16.03 -0.18 12.71
N ASP A 21 -16.72 0.72 13.39
CA ASP A 21 -18.01 0.43 14.00
C ASP A 21 -19.06 0.27 12.90
N PRO A 22 -19.73 -0.90 12.79
CA PRO A 22 -20.69 -1.14 11.73
C PRO A 22 -21.87 -0.16 11.75
N GLY A 23 -22.32 0.24 12.95
CA GLY A 23 -23.42 1.19 13.09
C GLY A 23 -23.05 2.58 12.57
N LYS A 24 -21.85 3.05 12.91
CA LYS A 24 -21.32 4.33 12.41
C LYS A 24 -21.08 4.29 10.91
N LEU A 25 -20.50 3.19 10.41
CA LEU A 25 -20.26 3.04 8.97
C LEU A 25 -21.59 3.07 8.18
N ASN A 26 -22.60 2.37 8.67
CA ASN A 26 -23.93 2.36 8.06
C ASN A 26 -24.69 3.68 8.21
N ALA A 27 -24.26 4.56 9.12
CA ALA A 27 -24.88 5.89 9.28
C ALA A 27 -24.44 6.87 8.20
N PHE A 28 -23.32 6.62 7.50
CA PHE A 28 -22.91 7.48 6.38
C PHE A 28 -23.90 7.29 5.22
N ARG A 29 -24.76 8.29 5.02
CA ARG A 29 -25.72 8.36 3.93
C ARG A 29 -25.48 9.63 3.11
N PRO A 30 -25.66 9.58 1.77
CA PRO A 30 -25.69 10.79 0.98
C PRO A 30 -26.78 11.73 1.47
N ASP A 31 -26.50 13.03 1.50
CA ASP A 31 -27.47 14.06 1.73
C ASP A 31 -28.29 14.26 0.44
N GLN A 32 -29.60 14.10 0.53
CA GLN A 32 -30.50 14.20 -0.64
C GLN A 32 -30.71 15.65 -1.11
N GLU A 33 -30.39 16.62 -0.26
CA GLU A 33 -30.52 18.06 -0.59
C GLU A 33 -29.23 18.63 -1.17
N ALA A 34 -28.12 17.89 -1.12
CA ALA A 34 -26.84 18.34 -1.62
C ALA A 34 -26.66 18.01 -3.12
N ASP A 35 -26.17 18.98 -3.89
CA ASP A 35 -25.84 18.80 -5.31
C ASP A 35 -24.76 17.72 -5.52
N ILE A 36 -23.77 17.65 -4.61
CA ILE A 36 -22.68 16.70 -4.66
C ILE A 36 -22.39 16.15 -3.26
N ASN A 37 -22.31 14.84 -3.15
CA ASN A 37 -21.88 14.16 -1.95
C ASN A 37 -20.51 13.50 -2.19
N VAL A 38 -19.54 13.75 -1.32
CA VAL A 38 -18.20 13.16 -1.40
C VAL A 38 -17.82 12.53 -0.07
N LEU A 39 -17.55 11.24 -0.08
CA LEU A 39 -17.04 10.52 1.09
C LEU A 39 -15.54 10.23 0.89
N ILE A 40 -14.71 10.78 1.77
CA ILE A 40 -13.25 10.68 1.66
C ILE A 40 -12.69 9.96 2.88
N GLY A 41 -11.77 9.03 2.65
CA GLY A 41 -10.98 8.39 3.70
C GLY A 41 -10.64 6.94 3.41
N ILE A 42 -9.75 6.40 4.23
CA ILE A 42 -9.44 4.96 4.22
C ILE A 42 -10.71 4.21 4.60
N GLY A 43 -11.19 3.34 3.72
CA GLY A 43 -12.42 2.60 3.96
C GLY A 43 -13.71 3.32 3.51
N ALA A 44 -13.63 4.44 2.81
CA ALA A 44 -14.82 5.10 2.24
C ALA A 44 -15.69 4.13 1.41
N ALA A 45 -15.08 3.23 0.66
CA ALA A 45 -15.78 2.20 -0.11
C ALA A 45 -16.61 1.23 0.76
N LEU A 46 -16.26 1.08 2.05
CA LEU A 46 -17.01 0.23 2.98
C LEU A 46 -18.39 0.79 3.35
N ALA A 47 -18.65 2.08 3.12
CA ALA A 47 -19.96 2.68 3.32
C ALA A 47 -21.01 2.21 2.30
N GLY A 48 -20.58 1.55 1.23
CA GLY A 48 -21.47 0.89 0.26
C GLY A 48 -22.32 1.86 -0.58
N TRP A 49 -21.84 3.10 -0.78
CA TRP A 49 -22.53 4.04 -1.66
C TRP A 49 -22.49 3.55 -3.11
N LYS A 50 -23.60 3.72 -3.81
CA LYS A 50 -23.68 3.50 -5.26
C LYS A 50 -23.19 4.75 -5.98
N ALA A 51 -21.91 4.96 -5.99
CA ALA A 51 -21.26 6.15 -6.53
C ALA A 51 -19.91 5.77 -7.17
N PRO A 52 -19.38 6.59 -8.07
CA PRO A 52 -18.05 6.39 -8.64
C PRO A 52 -16.99 6.22 -7.57
N LEU A 53 -16.14 5.20 -7.70
CA LEU A 53 -15.04 4.95 -6.79
C LEU A 53 -13.72 5.47 -7.38
N ILE A 54 -13.22 6.54 -6.77
CA ILE A 54 -11.89 7.08 -7.07
C ILE A 54 -10.91 6.53 -6.04
N TYR A 55 -9.92 5.76 -6.49
CA TYR A 55 -8.92 5.17 -5.63
C TYR A 55 -7.61 5.97 -5.70
N VAL A 56 -7.22 6.58 -4.58
CA VAL A 56 -5.93 7.28 -4.48
C VAL A 56 -4.90 6.29 -3.96
N ASP A 57 -3.93 5.97 -4.79
CA ASP A 57 -2.87 5.01 -4.50
C ASP A 57 -1.58 5.72 -4.09
N VAL A 58 -1.02 5.31 -2.97
CA VAL A 58 0.27 5.78 -2.48
C VAL A 58 1.21 4.59 -2.37
N PRO A 59 2.30 4.55 -3.15
CA PRO A 59 3.26 3.45 -3.09
C PRO A 59 3.88 3.27 -1.71
N LYS A 60 4.23 2.03 -1.37
CA LYS A 60 4.77 1.70 -0.03
C LYS A 60 6.06 2.43 0.33
N ASN A 61 6.93 2.66 -0.64
CA ASN A 61 8.14 3.46 -0.44
C ASN A 61 7.81 4.91 -0.05
N GLU A 62 6.82 5.52 -0.70
CA GLU A 62 6.38 6.88 -0.36
C GLU A 62 5.76 6.92 1.04
N ILE A 63 4.97 5.91 1.40
CA ILE A 63 4.43 5.78 2.77
C ILE A 63 5.58 5.70 3.79
N GLN A 64 6.68 5.02 3.48
CA GLN A 64 7.85 4.97 4.35
C GLN A 64 8.52 6.34 4.52
N PHE A 65 8.64 7.13 3.44
CA PHE A 65 9.15 8.49 3.53
C PHE A 65 8.24 9.36 4.38
N ARG A 66 6.94 9.29 4.17
CA ARG A 66 5.94 10.02 4.98
C ARG A 66 5.96 9.61 6.45
N MET A 67 6.19 8.33 6.72
CA MET A 67 6.35 7.81 8.08
C MET A 67 7.58 8.42 8.77
N ARG A 68 8.73 8.42 8.10
CA ARG A 68 9.96 9.02 8.65
C ARG A 68 9.81 10.51 8.90
N ALA A 69 9.02 11.19 8.09
CA ALA A 69 8.65 12.60 8.28
C ALA A 69 7.58 12.82 9.37
N GLY A 70 7.04 11.75 9.98
CA GLY A 70 6.00 11.86 10.99
C GLY A 70 4.60 12.20 10.46
N TRP A 71 4.38 12.10 9.15
CA TRP A 71 3.13 12.51 8.50
C TRP A 71 2.06 11.41 8.45
N VAL A 72 2.45 10.18 8.68
CA VAL A 72 1.53 9.04 8.68
C VAL A 72 1.68 8.20 9.93
N LYS A 73 0.61 7.54 10.31
CA LYS A 73 0.51 6.65 11.46
C LYS A 73 -0.21 5.37 11.07
N ASN A 74 -0.10 4.35 11.90
CA ASN A 74 -0.78 3.08 11.67
C ASN A 74 -2.30 3.21 11.78
N LEU A 75 -3.01 2.29 11.15
CA LEU A 75 -4.47 2.21 11.20
C LEU A 75 -4.97 2.16 12.64
N GLY A 76 -6.00 2.97 12.93
CA GLY A 76 -6.61 3.05 14.25
C GLY A 76 -5.77 3.73 15.32
N MET A 77 -4.59 4.25 15.02
CA MET A 77 -3.72 4.92 15.99
C MET A 77 -3.90 6.44 15.97
N ASN A 78 -3.96 7.05 17.15
CA ASN A 78 -4.05 8.52 17.27
C ASN A 78 -2.68 9.20 17.17
N LYS A 79 -1.61 8.50 17.56
CA LYS A 79 -0.24 9.00 17.52
C LYS A 79 0.69 7.99 16.86
N PRO A 80 1.71 8.42 16.10
CA PRO A 80 2.73 7.52 15.60
C PRO A 80 3.54 6.94 16.78
N LYS A 81 4.01 5.72 16.59
CA LYS A 81 5.04 5.10 17.42
C LYS A 81 6.43 5.52 16.90
N ASN A 82 7.50 4.98 17.47
CA ASN A 82 8.81 5.12 16.85
C ASN A 82 8.82 4.45 15.45
N ASN A 83 9.75 4.85 14.60
CA ASN A 83 9.79 4.42 13.20
C ASN A 83 9.86 2.90 13.05
N GLN A 84 10.62 2.21 13.87
CA GLN A 84 10.77 0.76 13.81
C GLN A 84 9.45 0.04 14.13
N GLN A 85 8.79 0.44 15.20
CA GLN A 85 7.50 -0.12 15.58
C GLN A 85 6.39 0.21 14.58
N THR A 86 6.39 1.43 14.05
CA THR A 86 5.46 1.88 13.02
C THR A 86 5.64 1.07 11.75
N TYR A 87 6.88 0.88 11.30
CA TYR A 87 7.21 0.09 10.13
C TYR A 87 6.83 -1.39 10.30
N LYS A 88 7.17 -1.98 11.45
CA LYS A 88 6.74 -3.36 11.76
C LYS A 88 5.23 -3.52 11.67
N HIS A 89 4.47 -2.56 12.20
CA HIS A 89 3.01 -2.58 12.14
C HIS A 89 2.50 -2.41 10.71
N PHE A 90 3.11 -1.55 9.89
CA PHE A 90 2.79 -1.45 8.47
C PHE A 90 2.95 -2.79 7.77
N PHE A 91 4.08 -3.46 7.97
CA PHE A 91 4.40 -4.69 7.27
C PHE A 91 3.45 -5.84 7.64
N PHE A 92 3.18 -6.04 8.92
CA PHE A 92 2.41 -7.19 9.40
C PHE A 92 0.90 -6.95 9.48
N VAL A 93 0.47 -5.70 9.48
CA VAL A 93 -0.95 -5.35 9.66
C VAL A 93 -1.45 -4.45 8.54
N ASP A 94 -1.02 -3.19 8.50
CA ASP A 94 -1.68 -2.17 7.69
C ASP A 94 -1.62 -2.50 6.20
N TRP A 95 -0.45 -2.87 5.68
CA TRP A 95 -0.30 -3.23 4.27
C TRP A 95 -1.04 -4.51 3.90
N VAL A 96 -1.11 -5.47 4.82
CA VAL A 96 -1.88 -6.71 4.60
C VAL A 96 -3.35 -6.41 4.43
N VAL A 97 -3.90 -5.63 5.36
CA VAL A 97 -5.31 -5.23 5.37
C VAL A 97 -5.66 -4.36 4.17
N LEU A 98 -4.84 -3.35 3.89
CA LEU A 98 -5.07 -2.42 2.79
C LEU A 98 -4.91 -3.06 1.41
N ASN A 99 -3.97 -4.00 1.25
CA ASN A 99 -3.85 -4.76 0.00
C ASN A 99 -5.07 -5.64 -0.25
N ARG A 100 -5.61 -6.30 0.79
CA ARG A 100 -6.86 -7.08 0.66
C ARG A 100 -8.02 -6.18 0.24
N HIS A 101 -8.17 -5.06 0.93
CA HIS A 101 -9.22 -4.09 0.61
C HIS A 101 -9.07 -3.50 -0.80
N LYS A 102 -7.84 -3.19 -1.23
CA LYS A 102 -7.57 -2.74 -2.61
C LYS A 102 -8.00 -3.80 -3.63
N ALA A 103 -7.70 -5.07 -3.38
CA ALA A 103 -8.11 -6.17 -4.26
C ALA A 103 -9.65 -6.30 -4.32
N GLU A 104 -10.35 -6.12 -3.20
CA GLU A 104 -11.82 -6.11 -3.15
C GLU A 104 -12.41 -4.92 -3.93
N CYS A 105 -11.78 -3.76 -3.86
CA CYS A 105 -12.21 -2.55 -4.57
C CYS A 105 -11.91 -2.59 -6.08
N LEU A 106 -10.89 -3.33 -6.52
CA LEU A 106 -10.35 -3.29 -7.87
C LEU A 106 -11.41 -3.44 -8.99
N PRO A 107 -12.42 -4.32 -8.89
CA PRO A 107 -13.47 -4.41 -9.91
C PRO A 107 -14.34 -3.15 -10.03
N GLN A 108 -14.44 -2.35 -8.97
CA GLN A 108 -15.33 -1.19 -8.87
C GLN A 108 -14.60 0.14 -9.04
N ILE A 109 -13.27 0.14 -9.11
CA ILE A 109 -12.48 1.37 -9.32
C ILE A 109 -12.82 1.94 -10.69
N GLU A 110 -13.34 3.18 -10.73
CA GLU A 110 -13.58 3.92 -11.96
C GLU A 110 -12.40 4.79 -12.35
N LEU A 111 -11.70 5.34 -11.36
CA LEU A 111 -10.50 6.14 -11.56
C LEU A 111 -9.45 5.78 -10.51
N ILE A 112 -8.22 5.57 -10.92
CA ILE A 112 -7.08 5.45 -10.02
C ILE A 112 -6.19 6.69 -10.17
N VAL A 113 -5.78 7.23 -9.04
CA VAL A 113 -4.89 8.40 -8.95
C VAL A 113 -3.59 7.95 -8.27
N ASP A 114 -2.46 8.17 -8.92
CA ASP A 114 -1.13 7.95 -8.34
C ASP A 114 -0.68 9.20 -7.57
N GLU A 115 -0.57 9.08 -6.26
CA GLU A 115 -0.09 10.15 -5.39
C GLU A 115 1.32 9.86 -4.86
N GLN A 116 2.18 9.33 -5.71
CA GLN A 116 3.57 9.05 -5.36
C GLN A 116 4.37 10.34 -5.08
N ARG A 117 4.10 11.40 -5.83
CA ARG A 117 4.87 12.64 -5.78
C ARG A 117 4.00 13.80 -5.32
N ARG A 118 3.97 14.01 -4.02
CA ARG A 118 3.18 15.08 -3.43
C ARG A 118 3.57 16.45 -3.98
N GLY A 119 2.57 17.25 -4.36
CA GLY A 119 2.79 18.61 -4.90
C GLY A 119 3.25 18.66 -6.35
N GLN A 120 3.37 17.53 -7.04
CA GLN A 120 3.59 17.44 -8.47
C GLN A 120 2.29 17.16 -9.22
N GLN A 121 2.36 17.09 -10.55
CA GLN A 121 1.22 16.71 -11.37
C GLN A 121 0.72 15.32 -10.97
N LEU A 122 -0.57 15.23 -10.65
CA LEU A 122 -1.22 13.95 -10.39
C LEU A 122 -1.32 13.14 -11.68
N LEU A 123 -0.91 11.90 -11.62
CA LEU A 123 -1.13 10.95 -12.69
C LEU A 123 -2.38 10.16 -12.38
N MET A 124 -3.20 9.93 -13.39
CA MET A 124 -4.44 9.18 -13.24
C MET A 124 -4.73 8.35 -14.48
N MET A 125 -5.46 7.26 -14.29
CA MET A 125 -5.98 6.44 -15.40
C MET A 125 -7.36 5.91 -15.03
N SER A 126 -8.11 5.47 -16.05
CA SER A 126 -9.39 4.81 -15.81
C SER A 126 -9.20 3.46 -15.12
N GLY A 127 -10.22 3.01 -14.38
CA GLY A 127 -10.21 1.68 -13.81
C GLY A 127 -10.21 0.57 -14.87
N GLU A 128 -10.73 0.83 -16.06
CA GLU A 128 -10.69 -0.07 -17.20
C GLU A 128 -9.24 -0.26 -17.68
N ASP A 129 -8.51 0.82 -17.95
CA ASP A 129 -7.10 0.78 -18.36
C ASP A 129 -6.23 0.10 -17.30
N LEU A 130 -6.51 0.36 -16.01
CA LEU A 130 -5.82 -0.31 -14.90
C LEU A 130 -6.01 -1.83 -14.98
N ARG A 131 -7.25 -2.29 -15.09
CA ARG A 131 -7.57 -3.73 -15.14
C ARG A 131 -6.98 -4.39 -16.40
N GLU A 132 -7.09 -3.73 -17.55
CA GLU A 132 -6.49 -4.23 -18.80
C GLU A 132 -4.96 -4.30 -18.68
N GLY A 133 -4.32 -3.27 -18.15
CA GLY A 133 -2.87 -3.25 -17.88
C GLY A 133 -2.43 -4.40 -17.00
N LEU A 134 -3.13 -4.61 -15.87
CA LEU A 134 -2.86 -5.74 -14.96
C LEU A 134 -3.06 -7.10 -15.65
N HIS A 135 -4.10 -7.23 -16.47
CA HIS A 135 -4.36 -8.45 -17.23
C HIS A 135 -3.23 -8.75 -18.22
N ARG A 136 -2.77 -7.74 -18.96
CA ARG A 136 -1.62 -7.88 -19.88
C ARG A 136 -0.34 -8.24 -19.13
N MET A 137 -0.07 -7.56 -18.00
CA MET A 137 1.09 -7.85 -17.17
C MET A 137 1.07 -9.30 -16.66
N GLY A 138 -0.10 -9.79 -16.22
CA GLY A 138 -0.25 -11.17 -15.73
C GLY A 138 -0.03 -12.25 -16.80
N ARG A 139 -0.08 -11.90 -18.09
CA ARG A 139 0.18 -12.80 -19.22
C ARG A 139 1.59 -12.70 -19.76
N ASN A 140 2.33 -11.68 -19.43
CA ASN A 140 3.69 -11.47 -19.89
C ASN A 140 4.70 -12.15 -18.99
N PHE A 141 5.77 -12.65 -19.59
CA PHE A 141 6.94 -13.04 -18.84
C PHE A 141 7.58 -11.79 -18.26
N PHE A 142 7.90 -11.84 -16.98
CA PHE A 142 8.74 -10.83 -16.34
C PHE A 142 10.04 -11.47 -15.89
N ARG A 143 11.12 -10.73 -16.06
CA ARG A 143 12.45 -11.16 -15.64
C ARG A 143 12.71 -10.65 -14.23
N VAL A 144 12.92 -11.54 -13.30
CA VAL A 144 13.47 -11.21 -12.00
C VAL A 144 14.99 -11.17 -12.15
N ARG A 145 15.58 -10.01 -11.91
CA ARG A 145 17.03 -9.87 -11.80
C ARG A 145 17.38 -9.82 -10.31
N PRO A 146 18.31 -10.64 -9.84
CA PRO A 146 18.82 -10.48 -8.49
C PRO A 146 19.60 -9.17 -8.40
N TRP A 147 19.33 -8.41 -7.40
CA TRP A 147 19.98 -7.16 -7.11
C TRP A 147 20.60 -7.22 -5.74
N PHE A 148 21.78 -6.65 -5.61
CA PHE A 148 22.54 -6.63 -4.37
C PHE A 148 22.98 -5.21 -4.10
N GLU A 149 22.82 -4.74 -2.88
CA GLU A 149 23.32 -3.43 -2.50
C GLU A 149 24.82 -3.30 -2.74
N PRO A 150 25.32 -2.12 -3.20
CA PRO A 150 26.75 -1.90 -3.44
C PRO A 150 27.59 -1.85 -2.17
N GLY A 151 27.00 -1.90 -0.98
CA GLY A 151 27.73 -1.88 0.28
C GLY A 151 28.43 -3.21 0.60
N ALA A 152 29.29 -3.19 1.62
CA ALA A 152 29.95 -4.38 2.15
C ALA A 152 28.97 -5.42 2.73
N TRP A 153 27.69 -5.09 2.78
CA TRP A 153 26.59 -5.85 3.32
C TRP A 153 25.84 -6.60 2.23
N GLY A 154 25.59 -7.85 2.42
CA GLY A 154 24.74 -8.65 1.55
C GLY A 154 25.28 -8.83 0.14
N GLY A 155 24.93 -7.97 -0.77
CA GLY A 155 25.18 -8.14 -2.19
C GLY A 155 26.64 -8.18 -2.61
N GLN A 156 27.49 -7.29 -2.09
CA GLN A 156 28.93 -7.34 -2.39
C GLN A 156 29.58 -8.56 -1.78
N TRP A 157 29.21 -8.91 -0.57
CA TRP A 157 29.68 -10.14 0.07
C TRP A 157 29.29 -11.37 -0.74
N MET A 158 28.04 -11.45 -1.21
CA MET A 158 27.56 -12.56 -2.04
C MET A 158 28.33 -12.67 -3.36
N LYS A 159 28.60 -11.55 -4.03
CA LYS A 159 29.39 -11.52 -5.27
C LYS A 159 30.81 -12.06 -5.08
N GLN A 160 31.42 -11.77 -3.94
CA GLN A 160 32.76 -12.23 -3.60
C GLN A 160 32.83 -13.68 -3.17
N HIS A 161 31.75 -14.25 -2.62
CA HIS A 161 31.76 -15.56 -1.95
C HIS A 161 30.95 -16.62 -2.67
N ILE A 162 30.07 -16.25 -3.61
CA ILE A 162 29.26 -17.21 -4.36
C ILE A 162 29.80 -17.31 -5.79
N PRO A 163 30.40 -18.44 -6.18
CA PRO A 163 30.89 -18.63 -7.55
C PRO A 163 29.77 -18.48 -8.59
N GLY A 164 30.06 -17.79 -9.68
CA GLY A 164 29.12 -17.59 -10.78
C GLY A 164 28.18 -16.40 -10.65
N LEU A 165 28.22 -15.66 -9.55
CA LEU A 165 27.56 -14.34 -9.52
C LEU A 165 28.38 -13.33 -10.33
N ASN A 166 27.68 -12.66 -11.26
CA ASN A 166 28.31 -11.65 -12.09
C ASN A 166 28.52 -10.35 -11.26
N GLU A 167 29.76 -9.93 -11.11
CA GLU A 167 30.13 -8.73 -10.36
C GLU A 167 29.62 -7.43 -10.97
N GLU A 168 29.41 -7.43 -12.29
CA GLU A 168 28.89 -6.26 -13.02
C GLU A 168 27.39 -6.06 -12.87
N VAL A 169 26.65 -7.04 -12.35
CA VAL A 169 25.19 -6.89 -12.14
C VAL A 169 24.95 -5.81 -11.10
N PRO A 170 24.21 -4.74 -11.47
CA PRO A 170 23.90 -3.68 -10.52
C PRO A 170 23.14 -4.24 -9.31
N ASN A 171 23.48 -3.73 -8.16
CA ASN A 171 22.78 -4.12 -6.94
C ASN A 171 21.41 -3.45 -6.87
N LEU A 172 20.43 -4.18 -6.35
CA LEU A 172 19.09 -3.65 -6.04
C LEU A 172 19.03 -3.23 -4.58
N ALA A 173 18.67 -1.99 -4.36
CA ALA A 173 18.02 -1.62 -3.12
C ALA A 173 16.52 -1.99 -3.21
N TRP A 174 16.02 -2.59 -2.19
CA TRP A 174 14.59 -2.84 -2.00
C TRP A 174 13.85 -1.57 -1.67
#